data_301e19b610f8c1f189d63671df812777
#
_entry.id   301e19b610f8c1f189d63671df812777
#
_cell.length_a   1.000
_cell.length_b   1.000
_cell.length_c   1.000
_cell.angle_alpha   90.00
_cell.angle_beta   90.00
_cell.angle_gamma   90.00
#
_symmetry.space_group_name_H-M   'P 1'
#
loop_
_entity.id
_entity.type
_entity.pdbx_description
1 polymer ?
#
loop_
_entity_poly.entity_id
_entity_poly.type
_entity_poly.pdbx_seq_one_letter_code
_entity_poly.pdbx_strand_id
1 'polypeptide(L)'
;TSKQIVANPLKAAQKYNPVLQQLVLKDTTGKTMEWVEAVIKGYKPDIVVLDMGDKFASRTSDKSDVYLKDAAIHARNIAKQYDCAIFYMSQLSASAQNVVNVDQSMLEGSKTGKAAETDLMILISMNRVDYDSGDKDPERHLIISKNKLQGGWHGRITVELDGDTARYSA
;
A
#
# COMPACT_ATOMS: atom_id res chain seq x y z
N THR A 1 -0.53 -11.82 18.55
CA THR A 1 -1.18 -12.56 17.44
C THR A 1 -2.69 -12.33 17.46
N SER A 2 -3.37 -12.50 16.34
CA SER A 2 -4.84 -12.43 16.23
C SER A 2 -5.52 -13.33 17.27
N LYS A 3 -5.00 -14.54 17.49
CA LYS A 3 -5.48 -15.49 18.53
C LYS A 3 -5.35 -14.91 19.94
N GLN A 4 -4.28 -14.19 20.26
CA GLN A 4 -4.10 -13.54 21.56
C GLN A 4 -5.05 -12.36 21.77
N ILE A 5 -5.35 -11.59 20.72
CA ILE A 5 -6.31 -10.49 20.77
C ILE A 5 -7.72 -11.03 21.04
N VAL A 6 -8.12 -12.09 20.33
CA VAL A 6 -9.43 -12.73 20.54
C VAL A 6 -9.53 -13.35 21.93
N ALA A 7 -8.45 -13.98 22.43
CA ALA A 7 -8.44 -14.62 23.75
C ALA A 7 -8.49 -13.61 24.92
N ASN A 8 -7.93 -12.40 24.75
CA ASN A 8 -7.95 -11.38 25.80
C ASN A 8 -7.99 -9.96 25.22
N PRO A 9 -9.16 -9.53 24.73
CA PRO A 9 -9.32 -8.25 24.04
C PRO A 9 -9.03 -7.04 24.95
N LEU A 10 -9.34 -7.12 26.25
CA LEU A 10 -9.08 -6.03 27.19
C LEU A 10 -7.58 -5.80 27.40
N LYS A 11 -6.81 -6.88 27.58
CA LYS A 11 -5.35 -6.79 27.72
C LYS A 11 -4.68 -6.29 26.44
N ALA A 12 -5.18 -6.72 25.30
CA ALA A 12 -4.72 -6.21 24.00
C ALA A 12 -5.01 -4.71 23.87
N ALA A 13 -6.23 -4.27 24.19
CA ALA A 13 -6.61 -2.86 24.15
C ALA A 13 -5.72 -2.00 25.06
N GLN A 14 -5.48 -2.42 26.29
CA GLN A 14 -4.59 -1.70 27.23
C GLN A 14 -3.18 -1.55 26.69
N LYS A 15 -2.63 -2.60 26.08
CA LYS A 15 -1.27 -2.59 25.51
C LYS A 15 -1.13 -1.64 24.33
N TYR A 16 -2.12 -1.60 23.44
CA TYR A 16 -2.05 -0.84 22.19
C TYR A 16 -2.74 0.53 22.26
N ASN A 17 -3.44 0.84 23.33
CA ASN A 17 -4.18 2.10 23.48
C ASN A 17 -3.33 3.36 23.21
N PRO A 18 -2.08 3.49 23.70
CA PRO A 18 -1.27 4.67 23.41
C PRO A 18 -0.98 4.87 21.91
N VAL A 19 -0.82 3.77 21.16
CA VAL A 19 -0.61 3.81 19.71
C VAL A 19 -1.92 4.10 18.99
N LEU A 20 -3.02 3.48 19.43
CA LEU A 20 -4.34 3.65 18.83
C LEU A 20 -4.89 5.07 18.98
N GLN A 21 -4.49 5.81 20.01
CA GLN A 21 -4.88 7.22 20.18
C GLN A 21 -4.31 8.13 19.07
N GLN A 22 -3.23 7.73 18.43
CA GLN A 22 -2.61 8.47 17.33
C GLN A 22 -3.11 7.98 15.95
N LEU A 23 -3.88 6.90 15.92
CA LEU A 23 -4.37 6.30 14.69
C LEU A 23 -5.83 6.70 14.42
N VAL A 24 -6.06 7.33 13.28
CA VAL A 24 -7.40 7.67 12.80
C VAL A 24 -7.76 6.72 11.67
N LEU A 25 -8.77 5.87 11.89
CA LEU A 25 -9.32 4.99 10.86
C LEU A 25 -10.59 5.58 10.29
N LYS A 26 -10.71 5.58 8.97
CA LYS A 26 -11.88 6.10 8.24
C LYS A 26 -12.38 5.05 7.25
N ASP A 27 -13.68 4.81 7.25
CA ASP A 27 -14.33 4.09 6.16
C ASP A 27 -14.39 5.01 4.94
N THR A 28 -13.89 4.51 3.84
CA THR A 28 -13.73 5.26 2.59
C THR A 28 -14.64 4.76 1.47
N THR A 29 -15.62 3.91 1.79
CA THR A 29 -16.56 3.37 0.81
C THR A 29 -17.27 4.49 0.05
N GLY A 30 -17.10 4.53 -1.27
CA GLY A 30 -17.70 5.54 -2.14
C GLY A 30 -17.13 6.96 -2.00
N LYS A 31 -15.98 7.11 -1.33
CA LYS A 31 -15.30 8.40 -1.18
C LYS A 31 -14.31 8.65 -2.31
N THR A 32 -14.04 9.94 -2.55
CA THR A 32 -13.12 10.42 -3.60
C THR A 32 -11.85 11.01 -3.00
N MET A 33 -10.88 11.36 -3.84
CA MET A 33 -9.64 12.03 -3.41
C MET A 33 -9.89 13.40 -2.79
N GLU A 34 -10.92 14.12 -3.21
CA GLU A 34 -11.31 15.40 -2.60
C GLU A 34 -11.78 15.21 -1.14
N TRP A 35 -12.48 14.11 -0.88
CA TRP A 35 -12.85 13.77 0.50
C TRP A 35 -11.60 13.41 1.33
N VAL A 36 -10.65 12.68 0.77
CA VAL A 36 -9.36 12.38 1.43
C VAL A 36 -8.63 13.67 1.78
N GLU A 37 -8.56 14.61 0.84
CA GLU A 37 -7.95 15.92 1.05
C GLU A 37 -8.62 16.70 2.20
N ALA A 38 -9.96 16.72 2.25
CA ALA A 38 -10.70 17.36 3.33
C ALA A 38 -10.39 16.74 4.70
N VAL A 39 -10.26 15.41 4.78
CA VAL A 39 -9.87 14.69 6.01
C VAL A 39 -8.45 15.07 6.43
N ILE A 40 -7.50 15.06 5.50
CA ILE A 40 -6.09 15.43 5.77
C ILE A 40 -5.99 16.87 6.26
N LYS A 41 -6.70 17.78 5.62
CA LYS A 41 -6.77 19.19 6.04
C LYS A 41 -7.27 19.36 7.49
N GLY A 42 -8.25 18.53 7.89
CA GLY A 42 -8.83 18.57 9.24
C GLY A 42 -7.92 17.97 10.32
N TYR A 43 -7.31 16.83 10.04
CA TYR A 43 -6.50 16.07 11.00
C TYR A 43 -5.01 16.43 10.99
N LYS A 44 -4.48 16.93 9.87
CA LYS A 44 -3.06 17.27 9.66
C LYS A 44 -2.13 16.12 10.07
N PRO A 45 -2.31 14.92 9.52
CA PRO A 45 -1.49 13.78 9.86
C PRO A 45 -0.10 13.88 9.21
N ASP A 46 0.93 13.31 9.85
CA ASP A 46 2.26 13.16 9.26
C ASP A 46 2.29 12.04 8.21
N ILE A 47 1.48 11.00 8.42
CA ILE A 47 1.44 9.80 7.56
C ILE A 47 -0.01 9.46 7.22
N VAL A 48 -0.26 9.20 5.95
CA VAL A 48 -1.55 8.75 5.43
C VAL A 48 -1.35 7.43 4.69
N VAL A 49 -2.19 6.44 4.98
CA VAL A 49 -2.23 5.19 4.24
C VAL A 49 -3.55 5.12 3.48
N LEU A 50 -3.46 5.07 2.15
CA LEU A 50 -4.60 4.85 1.26
C LEU A 50 -4.63 3.37 0.89
N ASP A 51 -5.33 2.57 1.71
CA ASP A 51 -5.50 1.15 1.43
C ASP A 51 -6.43 0.97 0.24
N MET A 52 -5.85 0.45 -0.84
CA MET A 52 -6.41 0.46 -2.19
C MET A 52 -6.64 1.88 -2.71
N GLY A 53 -5.54 2.66 -2.83
CA GLY A 53 -5.58 4.03 -3.40
C GLY A 53 -6.32 4.14 -4.73
N ASP A 54 -6.31 3.09 -5.54
CA ASP A 54 -7.04 2.99 -6.80
C ASP A 54 -8.57 3.09 -6.64
N LYS A 55 -9.10 2.79 -5.46
CA LYS A 55 -10.55 2.90 -5.17
C LYS A 55 -11.05 4.34 -5.04
N PHE A 56 -10.14 5.29 -4.79
CA PHE A 56 -10.49 6.71 -4.71
C PHE A 56 -10.54 7.40 -6.08
N ALA A 57 -10.17 6.67 -7.14
CA ALA A 57 -10.20 7.22 -8.48
C ALA A 57 -11.65 7.49 -8.92
N SER A 58 -11.94 8.74 -9.24
CA SER A 58 -13.23 9.11 -9.84
C SER A 58 -13.28 8.61 -11.28
N ARG A 59 -14.33 7.90 -11.65
CA ARG A 59 -14.54 7.43 -13.02
C ARG A 59 -14.98 8.61 -13.93
N THR A 60 -14.06 9.51 -14.18
CA THR A 60 -14.27 10.68 -15.06
C THR A 60 -14.09 10.36 -16.55
N SER A 61 -13.60 9.17 -16.86
CA SER A 61 -13.27 8.72 -18.21
C SER A 61 -13.57 7.23 -18.36
N ASP A 62 -13.92 6.78 -19.56
CA ASP A 62 -14.09 5.36 -19.89
C ASP A 62 -12.75 4.59 -19.90
N LYS A 63 -11.62 5.32 -19.88
CA LYS A 63 -10.27 4.74 -19.84
C LYS A 63 -9.74 4.67 -18.42
N SER A 64 -9.61 3.46 -17.89
CA SER A 64 -9.08 3.21 -16.54
C SER A 64 -7.72 3.86 -16.28
N ASP A 65 -6.86 3.90 -17.28
CA ASP A 65 -5.51 4.46 -17.17
C ASP A 65 -5.50 5.95 -16.86
N VAL A 66 -6.50 6.70 -17.33
CA VAL A 66 -6.59 8.14 -17.14
C VAL A 66 -6.97 8.45 -15.68
N TYR A 67 -8.08 7.91 -15.20
CA TYR A 67 -8.54 8.24 -13.85
C TYR A 67 -7.64 7.67 -12.74
N LEU A 68 -6.97 6.53 -12.97
CA LEU A 68 -5.99 6.00 -12.02
C LEU A 68 -4.72 6.86 -11.96
N LYS A 69 -4.28 7.40 -13.09
CA LYS A 69 -3.21 8.38 -13.13
C LYS A 69 -3.60 9.67 -12.38
N ASP A 70 -4.81 10.18 -12.61
CA ASP A 70 -5.29 11.39 -11.99
C ASP A 70 -5.38 11.25 -10.46
N ALA A 71 -5.81 10.09 -9.95
CA ALA A 71 -5.81 9.80 -8.52
C ALA A 71 -4.38 9.83 -7.92
N ALA A 72 -3.39 9.27 -8.62
CA ALA A 72 -2.00 9.31 -8.18
C ALA A 72 -1.42 10.75 -8.20
N ILE A 73 -1.73 11.53 -9.22
CA ILE A 73 -1.38 12.96 -9.30
C ILE A 73 -1.99 13.72 -8.11
N HIS A 74 -3.27 13.50 -7.85
CA HIS A 74 -3.99 14.16 -6.75
C HIS A 74 -3.36 13.79 -5.40
N ALA A 75 -3.09 12.49 -5.15
CA ALA A 75 -2.41 12.05 -3.95
C ALA A 75 -1.03 12.74 -3.76
N ARG A 76 -0.24 12.85 -4.83
CA ARG A 76 1.05 13.57 -4.79
C ARG A 76 0.88 15.05 -4.46
N ASN A 77 -0.11 15.71 -5.04
CA ASN A 77 -0.39 17.12 -4.77
C ASN A 77 -0.79 17.34 -3.31
N ILE A 78 -1.66 16.49 -2.77
CA ILE A 78 -2.05 16.51 -1.36
C ILE A 78 -0.81 16.33 -0.46
N ALA A 79 0.03 15.33 -0.73
CA ALA A 79 1.24 15.09 0.04
C ALA A 79 2.13 16.34 0.14
N LYS A 80 2.34 17.03 -0.99
CA LYS A 80 3.13 18.26 -1.04
C LYS A 80 2.44 19.45 -0.36
N GLN A 81 1.13 19.60 -0.57
CA GLN A 81 0.35 20.72 -0.06
C GLN A 81 0.23 20.71 1.47
N TYR A 82 0.11 19.52 2.05
CA TYR A 82 -0.13 19.33 3.48
C TYR A 82 1.09 18.79 4.23
N ASP A 83 2.24 18.67 3.55
CA ASP A 83 3.52 18.21 4.12
C ASP A 83 3.38 16.88 4.86
N CYS A 84 2.77 15.89 4.21
CA CYS A 84 2.57 14.56 4.76
C CYS A 84 3.07 13.46 3.83
N ALA A 85 3.46 12.32 4.39
CA ALA A 85 3.81 11.14 3.61
C ALA A 85 2.55 10.34 3.25
N ILE A 86 2.33 10.06 1.96
CA ILE A 86 1.21 9.23 1.51
C ILE A 86 1.72 7.87 1.02
N PHE A 87 1.29 6.80 1.70
CA PHE A 87 1.43 5.42 1.25
C PHE A 87 0.22 5.06 0.39
N TYR A 88 0.44 5.07 -0.91
CA TYR A 88 -0.58 4.74 -1.90
C TYR A 88 -0.48 3.26 -2.27
N MET A 89 -1.40 2.44 -1.77
CA MET A 89 -1.43 1.01 -2.07
C MET A 89 -2.20 0.74 -3.36
N SER A 90 -1.61 -0.06 -4.23
CA SER A 90 -2.17 -0.43 -5.52
C SER A 90 -1.95 -1.93 -5.76
N GLN A 91 -2.80 -2.53 -6.59
CA GLN A 91 -2.66 -3.92 -6.98
C GLN A 91 -1.74 -4.08 -8.18
N LEU A 92 -1.11 -5.25 -8.27
CA LEU A 92 -0.51 -5.73 -9.49
C LEU A 92 -1.59 -6.37 -10.37
N SER A 93 -1.42 -6.29 -11.67
CA SER A 93 -2.32 -6.91 -12.64
C SER A 93 -2.18 -8.43 -12.68
N ALA A 94 -3.10 -9.11 -13.34
CA ALA A 94 -3.06 -10.56 -13.49
C ALA A 94 -1.75 -11.07 -14.14
N SER A 95 -1.03 -10.24 -14.90
CA SER A 95 0.26 -10.60 -15.48
C SER A 95 1.37 -10.82 -14.44
N ALA A 96 1.18 -10.34 -13.20
CA ALA A 96 2.11 -10.56 -12.09
C ALA A 96 1.85 -11.86 -11.33
N GLN A 97 0.78 -12.59 -11.65
CA GLN A 97 0.44 -13.82 -10.95
C GLN A 97 1.54 -14.88 -11.15
N ASN A 98 2.03 -15.45 -10.05
CA ASN A 98 3.12 -16.44 -10.03
C ASN A 98 4.46 -15.93 -10.60
N VAL A 99 4.67 -14.61 -10.61
CA VAL A 99 5.93 -13.98 -11.01
C VAL A 99 6.69 -13.52 -9.78
N VAL A 100 7.90 -14.04 -9.59
CA VAL A 100 8.78 -13.67 -8.48
C VAL A 100 9.39 -12.28 -8.70
N ASN A 101 9.91 -12.04 -9.90
CA ASN A 101 10.52 -10.76 -10.27
C ASN A 101 9.49 -9.87 -10.97
N VAL A 102 8.63 -9.24 -10.17
CA VAL A 102 7.66 -8.28 -10.67
C VAL A 102 8.30 -6.93 -10.96
N ASP A 103 7.75 -6.21 -11.93
CA ASP A 103 8.20 -4.87 -12.30
C ASP A 103 7.04 -3.88 -12.51
N GLN A 104 7.37 -2.62 -12.78
CA GLN A 104 6.39 -1.55 -12.94
C GLN A 104 5.38 -1.79 -14.08
N SER A 105 5.74 -2.57 -15.09
CA SER A 105 4.85 -2.89 -16.21
C SER A 105 3.66 -3.78 -15.79
N MET A 106 3.78 -4.41 -14.62
CA MET A 106 2.78 -5.29 -14.03
C MET A 106 1.81 -4.59 -13.09
N LEU A 107 1.90 -3.26 -12.94
CA LEU A 107 0.92 -2.48 -12.18
C LEU A 107 -0.46 -2.55 -12.84
N GLU A 108 -1.50 -2.66 -12.02
CA GLU A 108 -2.88 -2.56 -12.50
C GLU A 108 -3.17 -1.14 -13.01
N GLY A 109 -3.80 -1.04 -14.19
CA GLY A 109 -4.18 0.21 -14.82
C GLY A 109 -2.97 1.03 -15.29
N SER A 110 -2.87 2.29 -14.88
CA SER A 110 -1.88 3.26 -15.38
C SER A 110 -0.44 2.94 -14.94
N LYS A 111 0.21 2.07 -15.70
CA LYS A 111 1.57 1.55 -15.42
C LYS A 111 2.61 2.67 -15.30
N THR A 112 2.67 3.54 -16.31
CA THR A 112 3.61 4.67 -16.34
C THR A 112 3.12 5.86 -15.54
N GLY A 113 1.82 6.11 -15.49
CA GLY A 113 1.22 7.24 -14.79
C GLY A 113 1.45 7.19 -13.28
N LYS A 114 1.12 6.07 -12.64
CA LYS A 114 1.36 5.88 -11.20
C LYS A 114 2.84 5.93 -10.87
N ALA A 115 3.66 5.22 -11.67
CA ALA A 115 5.11 5.21 -11.45
C ALA A 115 5.74 6.61 -11.58
N ALA A 116 5.24 7.48 -12.47
CA ALA A 116 5.75 8.84 -12.62
C ALA A 116 5.57 9.68 -11.35
N GLU A 117 4.45 9.48 -10.65
CA GLU A 117 4.06 10.30 -9.49
C GLU A 117 4.64 9.84 -8.17
N THR A 118 5.23 8.65 -8.08
CA THR A 118 5.84 8.15 -6.84
C THR A 118 7.30 8.56 -6.70
N ASP A 119 7.75 8.78 -5.47
CA ASP A 119 9.15 9.01 -5.13
C ASP A 119 9.86 7.71 -4.76
N LEU A 120 9.14 6.79 -4.11
CA LEU A 120 9.59 5.44 -3.81
C LEU A 120 8.51 4.44 -4.23
N MET A 121 8.89 3.38 -4.94
CA MET A 121 7.98 2.29 -5.30
C MET A 121 8.55 0.96 -4.84
N ILE A 122 7.79 0.30 -4.01
CA ILE A 122 8.09 -1.04 -3.50
C ILE A 122 7.05 -2.00 -4.06
N LEU A 123 7.50 -2.98 -4.82
CA LEU A 123 6.67 -4.08 -5.28
C LEU A 123 6.87 -5.27 -4.34
N ILE A 124 5.78 -5.94 -4.01
CA ILE A 124 5.82 -7.12 -3.14
C ILE A 124 5.40 -8.32 -3.95
N SER A 125 6.26 -9.33 -4.01
CA SER A 125 5.95 -10.60 -4.63
C SER A 125 6.22 -11.77 -3.68
N MET A 126 5.81 -12.95 -4.11
CA MET A 126 6.04 -14.21 -3.39
C MET A 126 6.47 -15.27 -4.39
N ASN A 127 7.05 -16.35 -3.91
CA ASN A 127 7.31 -17.52 -4.72
C ASN A 127 6.00 -18.09 -5.29
N ARG A 128 6.12 -18.88 -6.34
CA ARG A 128 4.98 -19.56 -6.92
C ARG A 128 4.29 -20.41 -5.84
N VAL A 129 2.99 -20.26 -5.72
CA VAL A 129 2.19 -21.09 -4.81
C VAL A 129 2.19 -22.53 -5.33
N ASP A 130 2.63 -23.45 -4.47
CA ASP A 130 2.41 -24.87 -4.70
C ASP A 130 1.02 -25.22 -4.18
N TYR A 131 0.09 -25.41 -5.12
CA TYR A 131 -1.30 -25.73 -4.78
C TYR A 131 -1.47 -27.17 -4.28
N ASP A 132 -0.52 -28.05 -4.55
CA ASP A 132 -0.60 -29.46 -4.17
C ASP A 132 -0.20 -29.69 -2.71
N SER A 133 0.77 -28.93 -2.19
CA SER A 133 1.19 -29.02 -0.79
C SER A 133 0.22 -28.33 0.19
N GLY A 134 -0.53 -27.33 -0.28
CA GLY A 134 -1.35 -26.48 0.58
C GLY A 134 -0.57 -25.55 1.50
N ASP A 135 0.76 -25.64 1.51
CA ASP A 135 1.64 -24.82 2.33
C ASP A 135 1.83 -23.45 1.68
N LYS A 136 1.72 -22.42 2.51
CA LYS A 136 2.00 -21.03 2.11
C LYS A 136 3.47 -20.75 2.39
N ASP A 137 4.24 -20.57 1.33
CA ASP A 137 5.61 -20.10 1.45
C ASP A 137 5.63 -18.75 2.21
N PRO A 138 6.32 -18.66 3.35
CA PRO A 138 6.41 -17.41 4.10
C PRO A 138 7.29 -16.37 3.41
N GLU A 139 8.12 -16.77 2.45
CA GLU A 139 9.07 -15.88 1.78
C GLU A 139 8.34 -14.83 0.94
N ARG A 140 8.79 -13.59 1.08
CA ARG A 140 8.33 -12.44 0.30
C ARG A 140 9.52 -11.68 -0.24
N HIS A 141 9.36 -11.13 -1.43
CA HIS A 141 10.38 -10.33 -2.08
C HIS A 141 9.90 -8.88 -2.15
N LEU A 142 10.65 -7.99 -1.50
CA LEU A 142 10.44 -6.55 -1.56
C LEU A 142 11.36 -5.99 -2.64
N ILE A 143 10.79 -5.55 -3.75
CA ILE A 143 11.53 -5.07 -4.90
C ILE A 143 11.41 -3.55 -4.96
N ILE A 144 12.52 -2.85 -4.76
CA ILE A 144 12.61 -1.41 -4.91
C ILE A 144 12.76 -1.10 -6.40
N SER A 145 11.63 -0.89 -7.07
CA SER A 145 11.60 -0.67 -8.51
C SER A 145 11.78 0.79 -8.92
N LYS A 146 11.55 1.72 -7.99
CA LYS A 146 11.82 3.14 -8.14
C LYS A 146 12.25 3.74 -6.82
N ASN A 147 13.29 4.56 -6.85
CA ASN A 147 13.78 5.27 -5.67
C ASN A 147 14.38 6.62 -6.09
N LYS A 148 13.69 7.70 -5.78
CA LYS A 148 14.17 9.09 -5.94
C LYS A 148 14.70 9.67 -4.64
N LEU A 149 14.64 8.91 -3.54
CA LEU A 149 15.13 9.34 -2.24
C LEU A 149 16.65 9.27 -2.21
N GLN A 150 17.24 9.87 -1.18
CA GLN A 150 18.69 9.90 -1.00
C GLN A 150 19.28 8.49 -1.03
N GLY A 151 20.35 8.32 -1.81
CA GLY A 151 21.02 7.03 -2.02
C GLY A 151 20.53 6.24 -3.23
N GLY A 152 19.29 6.45 -3.69
CA GLY A 152 18.77 5.93 -4.96
C GLY A 152 18.91 4.42 -5.16
N TRP A 153 19.04 3.62 -4.08
CA TRP A 153 19.24 2.17 -4.18
C TRP A 153 18.04 1.48 -4.82
N HIS A 154 18.32 0.58 -5.75
CA HIS A 154 17.36 -0.30 -6.39
C HIS A 154 17.80 -1.74 -6.17
N GLY A 155 16.86 -2.64 -5.96
CA GLY A 155 17.19 -4.04 -5.76
C GLY A 155 16.06 -4.81 -5.12
N ARG A 156 16.38 -6.03 -4.68
CA ARG A 156 15.45 -6.93 -4.02
C ARG A 156 15.95 -7.30 -2.64
N ILE A 157 15.06 -7.30 -1.68
CA ILE A 157 15.27 -7.83 -0.33
C ILE A 157 14.29 -9.00 -0.16
N THR A 158 14.78 -10.11 0.32
CA THR A 158 13.95 -11.25 0.69
C THR A 158 13.70 -11.20 2.20
N VAL A 159 12.44 -11.38 2.58
CA VAL A 159 11.98 -11.35 3.96
C VAL A 159 10.99 -12.49 4.21
N GLU A 160 10.84 -12.90 5.44
CA GLU A 160 9.82 -13.87 5.85
C GLU A 160 8.60 -13.15 6.41
N LEU A 161 7.40 -13.57 6.01
CA LEU A 161 6.14 -13.11 6.54
C LEU A 161 5.62 -14.10 7.59
N ASP A 162 5.58 -13.67 8.84
CA ASP A 162 4.81 -14.37 9.88
C ASP A 162 3.32 -14.06 9.66
N GLY A 163 2.58 -15.02 9.12
CA GLY A 163 1.15 -14.88 8.83
C GLY A 163 0.28 -14.71 10.08
N ASP A 164 0.73 -15.19 11.24
CA ASP A 164 -0.02 -15.07 12.50
C ASP A 164 0.06 -13.64 13.08
N THR A 165 1.17 -12.97 12.89
CA THR A 165 1.40 -11.60 13.41
C THR A 165 1.39 -10.53 12.33
N ALA A 166 1.33 -10.92 11.05
CA ALA A 166 1.46 -10.04 9.90
C ALA A 166 2.74 -9.19 9.94
N ARG A 167 3.85 -9.80 10.38
CA ARG A 167 5.16 -9.14 10.49
C ARG A 167 6.14 -9.71 9.50
N TYR A 168 6.99 -8.85 9.01
CA TYR A 168 8.14 -9.23 8.20
C TYR A 168 9.40 -9.28 9.07
N SER A 169 10.25 -10.29 8.82
CA SER A 169 11.60 -10.41 9.39
C SER A 169 12.60 -10.67 8.26
N ALA A 170 13.82 -10.19 8.43
CA ALA A 170 14.95 -10.42 7.52
C ALA A 170 15.93 -11.43 8.12
#